data_9b733dd6867b16ef63115416315b8855
#
_entry.id   9b733dd6867b16ef63115416315b8855
#
_cell.length_a   1.000
_cell.length_b   1.000
_cell.length_c   1.000
_cell.angle_alpha   90.00
_cell.angle_beta   90.00
_cell.angle_gamma   90.00
#
_symmetry.space_group_name_H-M   'P 1'
#
loop_
_entity.id
_entity.type
_entity.pdbx_description
1 polymer ?
#
loop_
_entity_poly.entity_id
_entity_poly.type
_entity_poly.pdbx_seq_one_letter_code
_entity_poly.pdbx_strand_id
1 'polypeptide(L)'
;QPGGQLTITTDVENYPGFADVVQGPWLMQQMQAQAENVGARVLYDLVISLDASKRPFEITCDSGNLIKADAVILATGASARWLGLESETVFNGRGVSACATCDGFFYRERDVAVVGGGNTAVEEALYLANICNSVTLIHRRESLRAEQIMQERLLNHPKMYIYLE
;
A
#
# COMPACT_ATOMS: atom_id res chain seq x y z
N GLN A 1 7.79 11.00 -5.59
CA GLN A 1 8.40 11.49 -4.34
C GLN A 1 9.42 10.45 -3.86
N PRO A 2 10.67 10.84 -3.55
CA PRO A 2 11.67 9.94 -3.02
C PRO A 2 11.20 9.28 -1.72
N GLY A 3 11.41 7.96 -1.57
CA GLY A 3 10.96 7.19 -0.40
C GLY A 3 9.50 6.72 -0.44
N GLY A 4 8.73 7.14 -1.43
CA GLY A 4 7.38 6.62 -1.70
C GLY A 4 6.40 6.78 -0.55
N GLN A 5 5.54 5.80 -0.36
CA GLN A 5 4.45 5.80 0.64
C GLN A 5 4.94 5.97 2.09
N LEU A 6 6.10 5.44 2.44
CA LEU A 6 6.63 5.55 3.81
C LEU A 6 7.02 6.98 4.18
N THR A 7 7.24 7.88 3.24
CA THR A 7 7.53 9.28 3.56
C THR A 7 6.32 10.08 4.05
N ILE A 8 5.13 9.58 3.84
CA ILE A 8 3.87 10.15 4.34
C ILE A 8 3.31 9.36 5.52
N THR A 9 3.97 8.27 5.91
CA THR A 9 3.63 7.46 7.09
C THR A 9 4.43 7.97 8.28
N THR A 10 3.78 8.28 9.38
CA THR A 10 4.46 8.74 10.60
C THR A 10 5.10 7.57 11.33
N ASP A 11 4.31 6.70 11.94
CA ASP A 11 4.75 5.64 12.81
C ASP A 11 4.80 4.30 12.06
N VAL A 12 5.97 3.68 12.05
CA VAL A 12 6.20 2.35 11.46
C VAL A 12 6.60 1.41 12.59
N GLU A 13 5.70 0.50 12.94
CA GLU A 13 5.87 -0.44 14.06
C GLU A 13 6.25 -1.85 13.59
N ASN A 14 6.00 -2.16 12.33
CA ASN A 14 6.08 -3.50 11.75
C ASN A 14 7.27 -3.73 10.81
N TYR A 15 8.25 -2.81 10.78
CA TYR A 15 9.47 -3.01 10.02
C TYR A 15 10.49 -3.80 10.86
N PRO A 16 10.93 -5.00 10.43
CA PRO A 16 11.80 -5.85 11.23
C PRO A 16 13.18 -5.19 11.43
N GLY A 17 13.75 -5.38 12.62
CA GLY A 17 15.07 -4.87 12.99
C GLY A 17 15.04 -3.70 13.96
N PHE A 18 13.86 -3.18 14.29
CA PHE A 18 13.67 -2.14 15.31
C PHE A 18 12.73 -2.66 16.40
N ALA A 19 13.12 -2.43 17.66
CA ALA A 19 12.28 -2.79 18.82
C ALA A 19 11.22 -1.71 19.10
N ASP A 20 11.57 -0.46 18.81
CA ASP A 20 10.71 0.70 19.00
C ASP A 20 10.15 1.19 17.66
N VAL A 21 9.10 2.00 17.76
CA VAL A 21 8.49 2.70 16.61
C VAL A 21 9.52 3.59 15.91
N VAL A 22 9.58 3.52 14.60
CA VAL A 22 10.42 4.40 13.79
C VAL A 22 9.58 5.27 12.86
N GLN A 23 10.06 6.47 12.56
CA GLN A 23 9.36 7.36 11.65
C GLN A 23 9.63 6.99 10.19
N GLY A 24 8.57 6.91 9.39
CA GLY A 24 8.67 6.52 7.98
C GLY A 24 9.68 7.36 7.17
N PRO A 25 9.66 8.71 7.24
CA PRO A 25 10.65 9.55 6.57
C PRO A 25 12.09 9.23 6.97
N TRP A 26 12.34 9.04 8.27
CA TRP A 26 13.66 8.67 8.77
C TRP A 26 14.11 7.30 8.24
N LEU A 27 13.22 6.31 8.27
CA LEU A 27 13.51 4.96 7.76
C LEU A 27 13.90 5.01 6.27
N MET A 28 13.20 5.81 5.47
CA MET A 28 13.54 5.97 4.06
C MET A 28 14.89 6.64 3.83
N GLN A 29 15.26 7.60 4.67
CA GLN A 29 16.61 8.21 4.64
C GLN A 29 17.70 7.17 4.96
N GLN A 30 17.47 6.30 5.96
CA GLN A 30 18.42 5.24 6.31
C GLN A 30 18.57 4.23 5.17
N MET A 31 17.47 3.82 4.55
CA MET A 31 17.50 2.90 3.41
C MET A 31 18.23 3.50 2.20
N GLN A 32 18.01 4.77 1.91
CA GLN A 32 18.73 5.45 0.84
C GLN A 32 20.23 5.52 1.14
N ALA A 33 20.61 5.95 2.34
CA ALA A 33 22.01 6.03 2.76
C ALA A 33 22.68 4.65 2.71
N GLN A 34 22.00 3.58 3.11
CA GLN A 34 22.52 2.22 3.00
C GLN A 34 22.79 1.83 1.55
N ALA A 35 21.87 2.13 0.64
CA ALA A 35 22.06 1.85 -0.78
C ALA A 35 23.25 2.62 -1.37
N GLU A 36 23.37 3.90 -1.04
CA GLU A 36 24.50 4.76 -1.47
C GLU A 36 25.83 4.27 -0.91
N ASN A 37 25.87 3.82 0.34
CA ASN A 37 27.08 3.28 0.99
C ASN A 37 27.61 2.01 0.30
N VAL A 38 26.77 1.24 -0.36
CA VAL A 38 27.17 0.06 -1.16
C VAL A 38 27.34 0.40 -2.64
N GLY A 39 27.37 1.67 -3.01
CA GLY A 39 27.71 2.15 -4.34
C GLY A 39 26.52 2.38 -5.27
N ALA A 40 25.29 2.29 -4.81
CA ALA A 40 24.15 2.69 -5.61
C ALA A 40 24.13 4.21 -5.85
N ARG A 41 23.69 4.61 -7.02
CA ARG A 41 23.50 6.02 -7.38
C ARG A 41 22.02 6.33 -7.43
N VAL A 42 21.58 7.27 -6.62
CA VAL A 42 20.18 7.75 -6.63
C VAL A 42 20.10 8.97 -7.57
N LEU A 43 19.28 8.85 -8.60
CA LEU A 43 18.99 9.93 -9.54
C LEU A 43 17.57 10.44 -9.28
N TYR A 44 17.45 11.72 -8.97
CA TYR A 44 16.15 12.37 -8.77
C TYR A 44 15.61 12.83 -10.12
N ASP A 45 14.97 11.90 -10.83
CA ASP A 45 14.44 12.12 -12.17
C ASP A 45 13.16 11.30 -12.36
N LEU A 46 12.35 11.66 -13.36
CA LEU A 46 11.15 10.92 -13.71
C LEU A 46 11.41 10.09 -14.97
N VAL A 47 11.22 8.79 -14.86
CA VAL A 47 11.27 7.91 -16.05
C VAL A 47 9.99 8.08 -16.85
N ILE A 48 10.12 8.50 -18.10
CA ILE A 48 9.01 8.70 -19.04
C ILE A 48 8.83 7.56 -20.04
N SER A 49 9.90 6.82 -20.35
CA SER A 49 9.80 5.64 -21.21
C SER A 49 10.89 4.61 -20.93
N LEU A 50 10.60 3.35 -21.24
CA LEU A 50 11.52 2.22 -21.23
C LEU A 50 11.40 1.48 -22.56
N ASP A 51 12.49 1.42 -23.32
CA ASP A 51 12.61 0.54 -24.47
C ASP A 51 13.28 -0.77 -24.05
N ALA A 52 12.47 -1.81 -23.94
CA ALA A 52 12.92 -3.17 -23.60
C ALA A 52 13.02 -4.10 -24.83
N SER A 53 12.90 -3.56 -26.05
CA SER A 53 12.92 -4.35 -27.30
C SER A 53 14.30 -4.91 -27.63
N LYS A 54 15.35 -4.29 -27.12
CA LYS A 54 16.77 -4.65 -27.36
C LYS A 54 17.60 -4.48 -26.08
N ARG A 55 18.80 -5.03 -26.06
CA ARG A 55 19.78 -4.82 -24.99
C ARG A 55 20.98 -4.01 -25.50
N PRO A 56 21.56 -3.14 -24.67
CA PRO A 56 21.07 -2.73 -23.36
C PRO A 56 19.69 -2.05 -23.45
N PHE A 57 18.87 -2.20 -22.41
CA PHE A 57 17.60 -1.49 -22.30
C PHE A 57 17.83 0.01 -22.22
N GLU A 58 16.97 0.81 -22.86
CA GLU A 58 17.11 2.26 -22.88
C GLU A 58 15.98 2.89 -22.07
N ILE A 59 16.36 3.68 -21.06
CA ILE A 59 15.44 4.38 -20.16
C ILE A 59 15.58 5.86 -20.43
N THR A 60 14.49 6.51 -20.83
CA THR A 60 14.45 7.96 -21.06
C THR A 60 13.83 8.65 -19.85
N CYS A 61 14.50 9.67 -19.33
CA CYS A 61 14.05 10.49 -18.23
C CYS A 61 13.52 11.85 -18.69
N ASP A 62 12.69 12.50 -17.88
CA ASP A 62 12.07 13.81 -18.15
C ASP A 62 13.11 14.92 -18.31
N SER A 63 14.22 14.84 -17.59
CA SER A 63 15.37 15.73 -17.76
C SER A 63 16.07 15.63 -19.13
N GLY A 64 15.71 14.64 -19.96
CA GLY A 64 16.38 14.31 -21.20
C GLY A 64 17.54 13.30 -21.04
N ASN A 65 17.84 12.83 -19.84
CA ASN A 65 18.84 11.80 -19.61
C ASN A 65 18.42 10.49 -20.27
N LEU A 66 19.37 9.85 -20.95
CA LEU A 66 19.23 8.49 -21.48
C LEU A 66 20.13 7.54 -20.69
N ILE A 67 19.51 6.59 -20.01
CA ILE A 67 20.20 5.59 -19.22
C ILE A 67 20.14 4.26 -19.94
N LYS A 68 21.29 3.56 -20.06
CA LYS A 68 21.38 2.23 -20.63
C LYS A 68 21.68 1.21 -19.54
N ALA A 69 20.93 0.10 -19.52
CA ALA A 69 21.08 -0.94 -18.52
C ALA A 69 20.87 -2.34 -19.11
N ASP A 70 21.64 -3.31 -18.65
CA ASP A 70 21.49 -4.71 -19.04
C ASP A 70 20.32 -5.40 -18.32
N ALA A 71 19.93 -4.87 -17.15
CA ALA A 71 18.79 -5.31 -16.37
C ALA A 71 18.07 -4.12 -15.76
N VAL A 72 16.74 -4.22 -15.61
CA VAL A 72 15.89 -3.18 -15.02
C VAL A 72 14.95 -3.84 -14.03
N ILE A 73 14.84 -3.25 -12.82
CA ILE A 73 13.84 -3.64 -11.81
C ILE A 73 12.79 -2.53 -11.75
N LEU A 74 11.53 -2.86 -12.04
CA LEU A 74 10.41 -1.94 -11.91
C LEU A 74 9.88 -1.98 -10.49
N ALA A 75 10.20 -0.96 -9.70
CA ALA A 75 9.80 -0.82 -8.31
C ALA A 75 9.02 0.49 -8.10
N THR A 76 8.00 0.72 -8.94
CA THR A 76 7.26 1.98 -9.04
C THR A 76 6.25 2.21 -7.89
N GLY A 77 6.12 1.24 -7.00
CA GLY A 77 5.18 1.30 -5.89
C GLY A 77 3.72 1.11 -6.32
N ALA A 78 2.83 1.45 -5.41
CA ALA A 78 1.39 1.42 -5.62
C ALA A 78 0.74 2.62 -4.93
N SER A 79 -0.44 2.98 -5.39
CA SER A 79 -1.32 3.94 -4.72
C SER A 79 -2.67 3.32 -4.44
N ALA A 80 -3.30 3.79 -3.37
CA ALA A 80 -4.65 3.38 -3.04
C ALA A 80 -5.61 3.68 -4.19
N ARG A 81 -6.55 2.77 -4.41
CA ARG A 81 -7.61 2.96 -5.39
C ARG A 81 -8.84 3.48 -4.65
N TRP A 82 -9.10 4.77 -4.81
CA TRP A 82 -10.24 5.44 -4.22
C TRP A 82 -11.53 5.20 -5.02
N LEU A 83 -12.68 5.37 -4.38
CA LEU A 83 -13.99 5.28 -5.02
C LEU A 83 -14.28 6.52 -5.89
N GLY A 84 -13.60 7.63 -5.62
CA GLY A 84 -13.81 8.91 -6.30
C GLY A 84 -14.94 9.75 -5.70
N LEU A 85 -15.27 9.52 -4.43
CA LEU A 85 -16.27 10.28 -3.69
C LEU A 85 -15.64 11.50 -3.03
N GLU A 86 -16.33 12.63 -3.03
CA GLU A 86 -15.87 13.84 -2.34
C GLU A 86 -15.63 13.59 -0.84
N SER A 87 -16.46 12.77 -0.23
CA SER A 87 -16.36 12.37 1.18
C SER A 87 -15.03 11.69 1.52
N GLU A 88 -14.39 10.98 0.57
CA GLU A 88 -13.08 10.37 0.81
C GLU A 88 -12.02 11.43 1.09
N THR A 89 -12.04 12.53 0.33
CA THR A 89 -11.12 13.65 0.56
C THR A 89 -11.41 14.37 1.87
N VAL A 90 -12.69 14.62 2.17
CA VAL A 90 -13.11 15.33 3.38
C VAL A 90 -12.79 14.57 4.66
N PHE A 91 -12.97 13.24 4.64
CA PHE A 91 -12.80 12.38 5.82
C PHE A 91 -11.49 11.58 5.84
N ASN A 92 -10.59 11.81 4.89
CA ASN A 92 -9.27 11.16 4.88
C ASN A 92 -8.52 11.44 6.19
N GLY A 93 -8.09 10.37 6.87
CA GLY A 93 -7.47 10.43 8.21
C GLY A 93 -8.44 10.79 9.35
N ARG A 94 -9.75 10.93 9.07
CA ARG A 94 -10.79 11.27 10.05
C ARG A 94 -12.06 10.43 9.92
N GLY A 95 -11.90 9.18 9.53
CA GLY A 95 -12.99 8.22 9.32
C GLY A 95 -12.86 7.43 8.02
N VAL A 96 -12.09 7.91 7.06
CA VAL A 96 -11.76 7.22 5.82
C VAL A 96 -10.25 7.02 5.74
N SER A 97 -9.83 5.80 5.47
CA SER A 97 -8.44 5.41 5.30
C SER A 97 -8.31 4.40 4.15
N ALA A 98 -7.16 4.34 3.54
CA ALA A 98 -6.80 3.33 2.55
C ALA A 98 -5.74 2.33 3.07
N CYS A 99 -5.51 2.29 4.38
CA CYS A 99 -4.53 1.42 5.01
C CYS A 99 -5.02 0.97 6.39
N ALA A 100 -5.56 -0.23 6.48
CA ALA A 100 -6.07 -0.74 7.75
C ALA A 100 -4.96 -0.99 8.78
N THR A 101 -3.79 -1.41 8.35
CA THR A 101 -2.65 -1.65 9.25
C THR A 101 -2.02 -0.34 9.77
N CYS A 102 -2.17 0.76 9.02
CA CYS A 102 -1.68 2.08 9.44
C CYS A 102 -2.62 2.73 10.46
N ASP A 103 -3.91 2.74 10.14
CA ASP A 103 -4.91 3.57 10.84
C ASP A 103 -5.91 2.75 11.67
N GLY A 104 -5.97 1.43 11.49
CA GLY A 104 -6.96 0.55 12.14
C GLY A 104 -6.97 0.64 13.66
N PHE A 105 -5.82 0.93 14.26
CA PHE A 105 -5.71 1.11 15.71
C PHE A 105 -6.63 2.21 16.27
N PHE A 106 -6.84 3.29 15.51
CA PHE A 106 -7.71 4.41 15.92
C PHE A 106 -9.20 4.02 15.92
N TYR A 107 -9.55 2.89 15.29
CA TYR A 107 -10.92 2.38 15.18
C TYR A 107 -11.17 1.13 16.01
N ARG A 108 -10.33 0.86 17.00
CA ARG A 108 -10.53 -0.26 17.94
C ARG A 108 -11.90 -0.16 18.60
N GLU A 109 -12.55 -1.33 18.73
CA GLU A 109 -13.88 -1.45 19.33
C GLU A 109 -14.97 -0.61 18.64
N ARG A 110 -14.73 -0.19 17.39
CA ARG A 110 -15.73 0.47 16.54
C ARG A 110 -16.26 -0.48 15.50
N ASP A 111 -17.41 -0.13 14.93
CA ASP A 111 -17.93 -0.77 13.74
C ASP A 111 -17.33 -0.08 12.52
N VAL A 112 -16.76 -0.85 11.62
CA VAL A 112 -16.05 -0.32 10.44
C VAL A 112 -16.55 -0.99 9.17
N ALA A 113 -16.36 -0.32 8.04
CA ALA A 113 -16.63 -0.88 6.73
C ALA A 113 -15.35 -0.93 5.88
N VAL A 114 -15.20 -1.98 5.09
CA VAL A 114 -14.13 -2.11 4.10
C VAL A 114 -14.78 -2.25 2.72
N VAL A 115 -14.33 -1.43 1.78
CA VAL A 115 -14.84 -1.45 0.41
C VAL A 115 -13.85 -2.11 -0.52
N GLY A 116 -14.24 -3.21 -1.13
CA GLY A 116 -13.42 -3.96 -2.07
C GLY A 116 -13.74 -5.45 -2.07
N GLY A 117 -13.08 -6.22 -2.93
CA GLY A 117 -13.31 -7.67 -3.04
C GLY A 117 -12.09 -8.45 -3.55
N GLY A 118 -10.93 -7.81 -3.60
CA GLY A 118 -9.64 -8.46 -3.89
C GLY A 118 -8.89 -8.83 -2.60
N ASN A 119 -7.70 -9.43 -2.76
CA ASN A 119 -6.88 -9.87 -1.62
C ASN A 119 -6.67 -8.77 -0.59
N THR A 120 -6.24 -7.58 -0.99
CA THR A 120 -6.01 -6.47 -0.06
C THR A 120 -7.23 -6.15 0.80
N ALA A 121 -8.43 -6.03 0.18
CA ALA A 121 -9.63 -5.72 0.95
C ALA A 121 -10.00 -6.83 1.93
N VAL A 122 -9.84 -8.09 1.55
CA VAL A 122 -10.12 -9.24 2.41
C VAL A 122 -9.10 -9.36 3.55
N GLU A 123 -7.82 -9.15 3.27
CA GLU A 123 -6.75 -9.13 4.26
C GLU A 123 -6.96 -8.01 5.28
N GLU A 124 -7.23 -6.80 4.82
CA GLU A 124 -7.50 -5.65 5.68
C GLU A 124 -8.77 -5.82 6.52
N ALA A 125 -9.82 -6.40 5.95
CA ALA A 125 -11.04 -6.72 6.68
C ALA A 125 -10.79 -7.75 7.80
N LEU A 126 -10.04 -8.80 7.51
CA LEU A 126 -9.64 -9.81 8.50
C LEU A 126 -8.74 -9.22 9.60
N TYR A 127 -7.82 -8.32 9.24
CA TYR A 127 -7.01 -7.61 10.22
C TYR A 127 -7.89 -6.76 11.15
N LEU A 128 -8.78 -5.94 10.60
CA LEU A 128 -9.68 -5.09 11.36
C LEU A 128 -10.63 -5.89 12.26
N ALA A 129 -11.07 -7.06 11.84
CA ALA A 129 -11.93 -7.94 12.65
C ALA A 129 -11.29 -8.40 13.96
N ASN A 130 -9.95 -8.41 14.04
CA ASN A 130 -9.24 -8.72 15.30
C ASN A 130 -9.28 -7.57 16.30
N ILE A 131 -9.41 -6.32 15.86
CA ILE A 131 -9.30 -5.13 16.71
C ILE A 131 -10.60 -4.35 16.82
N CYS A 132 -11.47 -4.40 15.82
CA CYS A 132 -12.75 -3.71 15.76
C CYS A 132 -13.89 -4.55 16.40
N ASN A 133 -15.01 -3.92 16.66
CA ASN A 133 -16.21 -4.57 17.16
C ASN A 133 -16.88 -5.40 16.06
N SER A 134 -17.09 -4.80 14.89
CA SER A 134 -17.56 -5.48 13.69
C SER A 134 -16.94 -4.91 12.44
N VAL A 135 -16.90 -5.69 11.36
CA VAL A 135 -16.40 -5.27 10.04
C VAL A 135 -17.42 -5.63 8.98
N THR A 136 -17.84 -4.66 8.20
CA THR A 136 -18.71 -4.87 7.03
C THR A 136 -17.90 -4.77 5.75
N LEU A 137 -17.71 -5.86 5.03
CA LEU A 137 -17.11 -5.86 3.70
C LEU A 137 -18.18 -5.55 2.66
N ILE A 138 -17.96 -4.51 1.87
CA ILE A 138 -18.87 -4.07 0.82
C ILE A 138 -18.19 -4.27 -0.53
N HIS A 139 -18.82 -5.02 -1.43
CA HIS A 139 -18.31 -5.26 -2.77
C HIS A 139 -19.41 -5.18 -3.83
N ARG A 140 -19.13 -4.48 -4.93
CA ARG A 140 -20.06 -4.21 -6.04
C ARG A 140 -20.28 -5.39 -7.00
N ARG A 141 -19.99 -6.60 -6.63
CA ARG A 141 -20.15 -7.80 -7.45
C ARG A 141 -20.62 -8.94 -6.57
N GLU A 142 -21.33 -9.89 -7.15
CA GLU A 142 -21.85 -11.07 -6.47
C GLU A 142 -20.77 -12.01 -5.92
N SER A 143 -19.50 -11.87 -6.35
CA SER A 143 -18.40 -12.74 -5.91
C SER A 143 -17.12 -11.96 -5.64
N LEU A 144 -16.39 -12.37 -4.61
CA LEU A 144 -15.07 -11.87 -4.30
C LEU A 144 -14.02 -12.40 -5.28
N ARG A 145 -12.96 -11.64 -5.47
CA ARG A 145 -11.79 -12.00 -6.32
C ARG A 145 -10.55 -12.34 -5.52
N ALA A 146 -10.66 -12.31 -4.20
CA ALA A 146 -9.61 -12.74 -3.30
C ALA A 146 -9.36 -14.26 -3.45
N GLU A 147 -8.19 -14.71 -3.00
CA GLU A 147 -7.87 -16.14 -2.95
C GLU A 147 -8.89 -16.92 -2.09
N GLN A 148 -9.21 -18.13 -2.51
CA GLN A 148 -10.26 -18.93 -1.90
C GLN A 148 -10.04 -19.14 -0.39
N ILE A 149 -8.81 -19.39 0.03
CA ILE A 149 -8.46 -19.59 1.45
C ILE A 149 -8.76 -18.33 2.28
N MET A 150 -8.60 -17.14 1.70
CA MET A 150 -8.90 -15.87 2.36
C MET A 150 -10.41 -15.63 2.43
N GLN A 151 -11.15 -15.99 1.38
CA GLN A 151 -12.60 -15.94 1.37
C GLN A 151 -13.20 -16.86 2.44
N GLU A 152 -12.70 -18.09 2.58
CA GLU A 152 -13.14 -19.04 3.59
C GLU A 152 -12.93 -18.49 5.01
N ARG A 153 -11.78 -17.88 5.29
CA ARG A 153 -11.51 -17.22 6.57
C ARG A 153 -12.47 -16.07 6.84
N LEU A 154 -12.71 -15.24 5.83
CA LEU A 154 -13.62 -14.10 5.92
C LEU A 154 -15.06 -14.57 6.24
N LEU A 155 -15.58 -15.54 5.48
CA LEU A 155 -16.94 -16.06 5.61
C LEU A 155 -17.22 -16.73 6.95
N ASN A 156 -16.18 -17.33 7.55
CA ASN A 156 -16.28 -18.03 8.85
C ASN A 156 -15.97 -17.11 10.05
N HIS A 157 -15.65 -15.84 9.83
CA HIS A 157 -15.28 -14.95 10.92
C HIS A 157 -16.51 -14.35 11.62
N PRO A 158 -16.68 -14.49 12.96
CA PRO A 158 -17.92 -14.14 13.66
C PRO A 158 -18.24 -12.64 13.70
N LYS A 159 -17.27 -11.76 13.47
CA LYS A 159 -17.43 -10.30 13.44
C LYS A 159 -17.59 -9.74 12.02
N MET A 160 -17.67 -10.60 11.02
CA MET A 160 -17.69 -10.19 9.62
C MET A 160 -19.10 -10.20 9.05
N TYR A 161 -19.44 -9.09 8.42
CA TYR A 161 -20.66 -8.95 7.62
C TYR A 161 -20.26 -8.68 6.18
N ILE A 162 -20.93 -9.33 5.23
CA ILE A 162 -20.56 -9.21 3.80
C ILE A 162 -21.78 -8.74 3.02
N TYR A 163 -21.58 -7.65 2.30
CA TYR A 163 -22.57 -7.09 1.38
C TYR A 163 -22.04 -7.18 -0.04
N LEU A 164 -22.71 -7.97 -0.86
CA LEU A 164 -22.41 -8.16 -2.29
C LEU A 164 -23.59 -7.66 -3.12
N GLU A 165 -23.30 -6.94 -4.22
CA GLU A 165 -24.31 -6.35 -5.11
C GLU A 165 -24.04 -6.71 -6.57
#